data_866bd619fc566cc4b62bcbd54d95136a
#
_entry.id   866bd619fc566cc4b62bcbd54d95136a
#
_cell.length_a   1.000
_cell.length_b   1.000
_cell.length_c   1.000
_cell.angle_alpha   90.00
_cell.angle_beta   90.00
_cell.angle_gamma   90.00
#
_symmetry.space_group_name_H-M   'P 1'
#
loop_
_entity.id
_entity.type
_entity.pdbx_description
1 polymer ?
#
loop_
_entity_poly.entity_id
_entity_poly.type
_entity_poly.pdbx_seq_one_letter_code
_entity_poly.pdbx_strand_id
1 'polypeptide(L)'
;RANHRHSIIHAQLANKGQINRMRELGISAIVQPIFLNSDIAIVEKRLGKTRKEESYLFKTMYDKGIKVGFSTDAPVELVNPFHNIYTAMSGKSIKNPELGVFNTNELFSLEEALECYTDTNYWLTYDEHKNYNDYIIVDKDINNCSIEEIKDIQVLEA
;
A
#
# COMPACT_ATOMS: atom_id res chain seq x y z
N ARG A 1 9.36 25.01 1.31
CA ARG A 1 10.54 24.36 1.92
C ARG A 1 10.67 22.98 1.26
N ALA A 2 11.85 22.65 0.79
CA ALA A 2 12.07 21.44 -0.03
C ALA A 2 11.97 20.09 0.71
N ASN A 3 11.93 20.07 2.04
CA ASN A 3 11.94 18.84 2.84
C ASN A 3 10.97 18.93 4.03
N HIS A 4 9.69 19.12 3.75
CA HIS A 4 8.67 19.22 4.81
C HIS A 4 8.04 17.89 5.20
N ARG A 5 8.16 16.85 4.36
CA ARG A 5 7.60 15.49 4.53
C ARG A 5 6.13 15.46 4.98
N HIS A 6 5.33 16.46 4.56
CA HIS A 6 3.89 16.42 4.80
C HIS A 6 3.27 15.27 4.03
N SER A 7 2.35 14.56 4.66
CA SER A 7 1.67 13.43 4.06
C SER A 7 0.15 13.55 4.14
N ILE A 8 -0.53 12.92 3.19
CA ILE A 8 -1.97 12.67 3.23
C ILE A 8 -2.16 11.22 3.63
N ILE A 9 -2.88 10.99 4.74
CA ILE A 9 -3.22 9.65 5.21
C ILE A 9 -4.45 9.16 4.44
N HIS A 10 -4.47 7.87 4.12
CA HIS A 10 -5.44 7.15 3.31
C HIS A 10 -5.34 7.46 1.82
N ALA A 11 -5.56 8.68 1.39
CA ALA A 11 -5.52 9.11 -0.01
C ALA A 11 -6.26 8.19 -1.00
N GLN A 12 -7.28 7.45 -0.52
CA GLN A 12 -8.02 6.43 -1.28
C GLN A 12 -8.76 7.01 -2.48
N LEU A 13 -9.20 8.27 -2.37
CA LEU A 13 -9.94 8.98 -3.39
C LEU A 13 -9.15 10.21 -3.82
N ALA A 14 -8.32 10.06 -4.84
CA ALA A 14 -7.52 11.15 -5.37
C ALA A 14 -7.44 11.03 -6.90
N ASN A 15 -8.05 11.97 -7.60
CA ASN A 15 -7.98 12.00 -9.05
C ASN A 15 -6.58 12.39 -9.56
N LYS A 16 -6.32 12.16 -10.84
CA LYS A 16 -5.02 12.42 -11.47
C LYS A 16 -4.53 13.87 -11.31
N GLY A 17 -5.44 14.85 -11.28
CA GLY A 17 -5.10 16.25 -11.05
C GLY A 17 -4.60 16.51 -9.63
N GLN A 18 -5.27 15.91 -8.64
CA GLN A 18 -4.86 15.97 -7.23
C GLN A 18 -3.52 15.27 -7.01
N ILE A 19 -3.31 14.10 -7.61
CA ILE A 19 -2.03 13.38 -7.55
C ILE A 19 -0.89 14.21 -8.15
N ASN A 20 -1.10 14.84 -9.30
CA ASN A 20 -0.11 15.75 -9.88
C ASN A 20 0.21 16.91 -8.93
N ARG A 21 -0.80 17.45 -8.27
CA ARG A 21 -0.62 18.52 -7.29
C ARG A 21 0.15 18.08 -6.04
N MET A 22 -0.10 16.85 -5.56
CA MET A 22 0.70 16.25 -4.47
C MET A 22 2.17 16.18 -4.85
N ARG A 23 2.47 15.67 -6.06
CA ARG A 23 3.84 15.63 -6.59
C ARG A 23 4.50 16.99 -6.63
N GLU A 24 3.84 18.00 -7.22
CA GLU A 24 4.35 19.37 -7.34
C GLU A 24 4.68 19.99 -5.98
N LEU A 25 3.86 19.69 -4.97
CA LEU A 25 4.02 20.21 -3.62
C LEU A 25 4.96 19.37 -2.75
N GLY A 26 5.46 18.23 -3.24
CA GLY A 26 6.28 17.30 -2.46
C GLY A 26 5.52 16.65 -1.30
N ILE A 27 4.21 16.44 -1.45
CA ILE A 27 3.36 15.80 -0.44
C ILE A 27 3.41 14.29 -0.64
N SER A 28 3.66 13.56 0.42
CA SER A 28 3.70 12.09 0.48
C SER A 28 2.31 11.51 0.74
N ALA A 29 2.16 10.20 0.63
CA ALA A 29 0.94 9.48 0.96
C ALA A 29 1.25 8.33 1.94
N ILE A 30 0.38 8.13 2.94
CA ILE A 30 0.38 6.93 3.79
C ILE A 30 -0.92 6.20 3.51
N VAL A 31 -0.83 5.02 2.91
CA VAL A 31 -1.98 4.34 2.31
C VAL A 31 -2.16 2.92 2.84
N GLN A 32 -3.36 2.38 2.65
CA GLN A 32 -3.75 1.07 3.15
C GLN A 32 -4.34 0.23 2.01
N PRO A 33 -3.51 -0.45 1.21
CA PRO A 33 -4.02 -1.38 0.19
C PRO A 33 -5.01 -2.40 0.75
N ILE A 34 -4.79 -2.88 1.98
CA ILE A 34 -5.62 -3.86 2.67
C ILE A 34 -7.08 -3.41 2.86
N PHE A 35 -7.39 -2.12 2.80
CA PHE A 35 -8.78 -1.63 2.91
C PHE A 35 -9.68 -2.13 1.78
N LEU A 36 -9.11 -2.65 0.69
CA LEU A 36 -9.87 -3.39 -0.32
C LEU A 36 -10.64 -4.58 0.27
N ASN A 37 -10.24 -5.13 1.42
CA ASN A 37 -10.98 -6.20 2.09
C ASN A 37 -12.44 -5.85 2.36
N SER A 38 -12.71 -4.62 2.71
CA SER A 38 -14.07 -4.12 2.98
C SER A 38 -14.64 -3.30 1.84
N ASP A 39 -13.80 -2.56 1.12
CA ASP A 39 -14.28 -1.57 0.17
C ASP A 39 -14.63 -2.15 -1.20
N ILE A 40 -13.98 -3.23 -1.63
CA ILE A 40 -14.18 -3.82 -2.96
C ILE A 40 -15.66 -4.11 -3.27
N ALA A 41 -16.41 -4.56 -2.26
CA ALA A 41 -17.83 -4.91 -2.39
C ALA A 41 -18.76 -3.68 -2.49
N ILE A 42 -18.32 -2.51 -2.03
CA ILE A 42 -19.19 -1.34 -1.89
C ILE A 42 -18.73 -0.13 -2.69
N VAL A 43 -17.49 -0.08 -3.15
CA VAL A 43 -16.90 1.10 -3.79
C VAL A 43 -17.67 1.55 -5.02
N GLU A 44 -18.06 0.63 -5.92
CA GLU A 44 -18.83 0.99 -7.11
C GLU A 44 -20.23 1.50 -6.76
N LYS A 45 -20.87 0.91 -5.75
CA LYS A 45 -22.17 1.38 -5.26
C LYS A 45 -22.09 2.80 -4.66
N ARG A 46 -20.96 3.11 -4.00
CA ARG A 46 -20.75 4.40 -3.34
C ARG A 46 -20.29 5.49 -4.28
N LEU A 47 -19.40 5.17 -5.20
CA LEU A 47 -18.74 6.15 -6.07
C LEU A 47 -19.34 6.21 -7.48
N GLY A 48 -19.99 5.14 -7.93
CA GLY A 48 -20.34 4.92 -9.33
C GLY A 48 -19.12 4.49 -10.16
N LYS A 49 -19.36 4.01 -11.39
CA LYS A 49 -18.33 3.40 -12.23
C LYS A 49 -17.14 4.33 -12.51
N THR A 50 -17.42 5.58 -12.87
CA THR A 50 -16.36 6.54 -13.26
C THR A 50 -15.43 6.88 -12.11
N ARG A 51 -15.97 7.23 -10.92
CA ARG A 51 -15.14 7.62 -9.78
C ARG A 51 -14.47 6.43 -9.09
N LYS A 52 -14.99 5.22 -9.27
CA LYS A 52 -14.31 4.00 -8.85
C LYS A 52 -12.93 3.91 -9.48
N GLU A 53 -12.78 4.27 -10.76
CA GLU A 53 -11.51 4.27 -11.49
C GLU A 53 -10.51 5.31 -10.96
N GLU A 54 -10.96 6.29 -10.20
CA GLU A 54 -10.15 7.31 -9.51
C GLU A 54 -9.91 6.98 -8.03
N SER A 55 -10.14 5.74 -7.63
CA SER A 55 -9.89 5.28 -6.26
C SER A 55 -8.72 4.30 -6.20
N TYR A 56 -8.01 4.30 -5.08
CA TYR A 56 -6.86 3.42 -4.85
C TYR A 56 -5.74 3.58 -5.92
N LEU A 57 -5.49 4.79 -6.40
CA LEU A 57 -4.45 5.09 -7.39
C LEU A 57 -3.05 5.14 -6.74
N PHE A 58 -2.73 4.16 -5.92
CA PHE A 58 -1.52 4.13 -5.10
C PHE A 58 -0.26 3.85 -5.93
N LYS A 59 -0.35 2.92 -6.90
CA LYS A 59 0.74 2.66 -7.84
C LYS A 59 0.98 3.87 -8.75
N THR A 60 -0.09 4.51 -9.21
CA THR A 60 0.00 5.77 -9.96
C THR A 60 0.71 6.86 -9.15
N MET A 61 0.47 6.97 -7.84
CA MET A 61 1.20 7.90 -6.96
C MET A 61 2.69 7.54 -6.91
N TYR A 62 3.00 6.27 -6.66
CA TYR A 62 4.36 5.74 -6.59
C TYR A 62 5.12 6.00 -7.90
N ASP A 63 4.56 5.64 -9.05
CA ASP A 63 5.17 5.82 -10.37
C ASP A 63 5.43 7.29 -10.74
N LYS A 64 4.68 8.21 -10.15
CA LYS A 64 4.93 9.65 -10.27
C LYS A 64 6.01 10.17 -9.32
N GLY A 65 6.64 9.31 -8.54
CA GLY A 65 7.70 9.66 -7.60
C GLY A 65 7.19 10.31 -6.31
N ILE A 66 5.90 10.14 -5.97
CA ILE A 66 5.40 10.48 -4.64
C ILE A 66 5.88 9.39 -3.67
N LYS A 67 6.41 9.78 -2.52
CA LYS A 67 6.73 8.83 -1.45
C LYS A 67 5.43 8.23 -0.90
N VAL A 68 5.26 6.93 -1.10
CA VAL A 68 4.07 6.16 -0.69
C VAL A 68 4.48 5.17 0.41
N GLY A 69 4.05 5.42 1.63
CA GLY A 69 4.25 4.48 2.74
C GLY A 69 3.00 3.61 2.95
N PHE A 70 3.22 2.33 3.25
CA PHE A 70 2.13 1.41 3.56
C PHE A 70 1.89 1.32 5.07
N SER A 71 0.62 1.21 5.45
CA SER A 71 0.18 0.93 6.81
C SER A 71 -1.10 0.09 6.80
N THR A 72 -1.50 -0.44 7.94
CA THR A 72 -2.77 -1.18 8.10
C THR A 72 -3.83 -0.37 8.82
N ASP A 73 -3.45 0.79 9.36
CA ASP A 73 -4.32 1.62 10.20
C ASP A 73 -4.91 0.83 11.38
N ALA A 74 -4.09 -0.05 11.98
CA ALA A 74 -4.54 -0.88 13.09
C ALA A 74 -5.14 -0.04 14.24
N PRO A 75 -6.29 -0.43 14.78
CA PRO A 75 -6.94 -1.75 14.68
C PRO A 75 -8.01 -1.86 13.57
N VAL A 76 -8.04 -0.96 12.57
CA VAL A 76 -9.02 -1.02 11.48
C VAL A 76 -8.83 -2.31 10.67
N GLU A 77 -7.59 -2.63 10.32
CA GLU A 77 -7.19 -3.94 9.81
C GLU A 77 -6.09 -4.56 10.69
N LEU A 78 -5.82 -5.84 10.51
CA LEU A 78 -4.79 -6.55 11.27
C LEU A 78 -3.39 -5.97 10.97
N VAL A 79 -2.51 -5.99 11.96
CA VAL A 79 -1.12 -5.49 11.84
C VAL A 79 -0.23 -6.33 10.91
N ASN A 80 -0.73 -7.45 10.35
CA ASN A 80 0.05 -8.33 9.49
C ASN A 80 0.45 -7.62 8.17
N PRO A 81 1.73 -7.31 7.93
CA PRO A 81 2.18 -6.61 6.73
C PRO A 81 1.99 -7.45 5.45
N PHE A 82 2.07 -8.78 5.55
CA PHE A 82 1.96 -9.68 4.40
C PHE A 82 0.56 -9.67 3.78
N HIS A 83 -0.48 -9.44 4.57
CA HIS A 83 -1.84 -9.23 4.06
C HIS A 83 -1.92 -7.97 3.18
N ASN A 84 -1.27 -6.90 3.62
CA ASN A 84 -1.27 -5.64 2.90
C ASN A 84 -0.42 -5.71 1.63
N ILE A 85 0.77 -6.36 1.71
CA ILE A 85 1.64 -6.64 0.56
C ILE A 85 0.89 -7.49 -0.47
N TYR A 86 0.25 -8.58 -0.04
CA TYR A 86 -0.58 -9.41 -0.92
C TYR A 86 -1.63 -8.59 -1.66
N THR A 87 -2.37 -7.75 -0.93
CA THR A 87 -3.43 -6.93 -1.53
C THR A 87 -2.86 -5.90 -2.52
N ALA A 88 -1.72 -5.28 -2.21
CA ALA A 88 -1.04 -4.35 -3.11
C ALA A 88 -0.56 -5.02 -4.40
N MET A 89 -0.06 -6.27 -4.31
CA MET A 89 0.46 -7.02 -5.46
C MET A 89 -0.63 -7.68 -6.29
N SER A 90 -1.65 -8.21 -5.66
CA SER A 90 -2.71 -8.97 -6.33
C SER A 90 -3.90 -8.12 -6.77
N GLY A 91 -4.13 -6.97 -6.12
CA GLY A 91 -5.35 -6.17 -6.28
C GLY A 91 -6.61 -6.88 -5.79
N LYS A 92 -6.47 -7.97 -5.01
CA LYS A 92 -7.59 -8.78 -4.52
C LYS A 92 -7.85 -8.53 -3.03
N SER A 93 -9.11 -8.70 -2.66
CA SER A 93 -9.51 -8.81 -1.26
C SER A 93 -9.22 -10.21 -0.73
N ILE A 94 -8.67 -10.30 0.49
CA ILE A 94 -8.52 -11.58 1.20
C ILE A 94 -9.89 -12.07 1.69
N LYS A 95 -10.78 -11.14 2.08
CA LYS A 95 -12.11 -11.46 2.62
C LYS A 95 -13.13 -11.80 1.53
N ASN A 96 -12.97 -11.25 0.33
CA ASN A 96 -13.90 -11.41 -0.79
C ASN A 96 -13.13 -11.74 -2.10
N PRO A 97 -12.38 -12.84 -2.15
CA PRO A 97 -11.51 -13.16 -3.28
C PRO A 97 -12.29 -13.41 -4.59
N GLU A 98 -13.56 -13.79 -4.49
CA GLU A 98 -14.48 -14.02 -5.61
C GLU A 98 -14.80 -12.75 -6.41
N LEU A 99 -14.58 -11.56 -5.83
CA LEU A 99 -14.79 -10.28 -6.52
C LEU A 99 -13.65 -9.94 -7.49
N GLY A 100 -12.59 -10.75 -7.51
CA GLY A 100 -11.49 -10.63 -8.45
C GLY A 100 -10.56 -9.45 -8.18
N VAL A 101 -9.85 -9.02 -9.23
CA VAL A 101 -8.89 -7.92 -9.15
C VAL A 101 -9.61 -6.58 -9.29
N PHE A 102 -9.34 -5.66 -8.37
CA PHE A 102 -9.99 -4.36 -8.34
C PHE A 102 -9.53 -3.43 -9.49
N ASN A 103 -8.22 -3.29 -9.65
CA ASN A 103 -7.63 -2.45 -10.70
C ASN A 103 -6.27 -3.01 -11.12
N THR A 104 -6.21 -3.60 -12.30
CA THR A 104 -5.00 -4.26 -12.81
C THR A 104 -3.86 -3.30 -13.12
N ASN A 105 -4.12 -2.00 -13.21
CA ASN A 105 -3.10 -0.98 -13.48
C ASN A 105 -2.43 -0.44 -12.20
N GLU A 106 -2.93 -0.82 -11.02
CA GLU A 106 -2.48 -0.30 -9.73
C GLU A 106 -1.79 -1.39 -8.89
N LEU A 107 -1.19 -2.40 -9.54
CA LEU A 107 -0.50 -3.50 -8.87
C LEU A 107 0.97 -3.16 -8.65
N PHE A 108 1.47 -3.44 -7.46
CA PHE A 108 2.86 -3.29 -7.07
C PHE A 108 3.64 -4.58 -7.35
N SER A 109 4.93 -4.46 -7.65
CA SER A 109 5.85 -5.59 -7.52
C SER A 109 6.14 -5.87 -6.03
N LEU A 110 6.74 -7.02 -5.73
CA LEU A 110 7.18 -7.33 -4.36
C LEU A 110 8.18 -6.30 -3.84
N GLU A 111 9.18 -5.95 -4.66
CA GLU A 111 10.23 -5.00 -4.31
C GLU A 111 9.64 -3.62 -3.99
N GLU A 112 8.73 -3.11 -4.82
CA GLU A 112 8.04 -1.83 -4.61
C GLU A 112 7.18 -1.85 -3.33
N ALA A 113 6.47 -2.96 -3.07
CA ALA A 113 5.64 -3.10 -1.87
C ALA A 113 6.50 -3.16 -0.59
N LEU A 114 7.66 -3.82 -0.64
CA LEU A 114 8.62 -3.83 0.45
C LEU A 114 9.24 -2.45 0.69
N GLU A 115 9.64 -1.72 -0.37
CA GLU A 115 10.12 -0.33 -0.25
C GLU A 115 9.08 0.56 0.45
N CYS A 116 7.79 0.41 0.10
CA CYS A 116 6.70 1.16 0.73
C CYS A 116 6.55 0.84 2.23
N TYR A 117 6.93 -0.36 2.68
CA TYR A 117 6.88 -0.76 4.08
C TYR A 117 8.14 -0.40 4.88
N THR A 118 9.30 -0.35 4.23
CA THR A 118 10.60 -0.17 4.87
C THR A 118 11.15 1.23 4.63
N ASP A 119 11.89 1.43 3.55
CA ASP A 119 12.66 2.65 3.27
C ASP A 119 11.79 3.91 3.24
N THR A 120 10.60 3.81 2.63
CA THR A 120 9.69 4.94 2.57
C THR A 120 9.14 5.30 3.96
N ASN A 121 8.80 4.30 4.79
CA ASN A 121 8.32 4.56 6.15
C ASN A 121 9.42 5.13 7.03
N TYR A 122 10.67 4.63 6.96
CA TYR A 122 11.81 5.23 7.66
C TYR A 122 12.01 6.69 7.23
N TRP A 123 11.90 6.97 5.94
CA TRP A 123 12.00 8.35 5.47
C TRP A 123 10.85 9.22 6.00
N LEU A 124 9.61 8.73 6.01
CA LEU A 124 8.43 9.46 6.51
C LEU A 124 8.54 9.81 8.00
N THR A 125 9.18 8.94 8.80
CA THR A 125 9.37 9.11 10.26
C THR A 125 10.66 9.83 10.62
N TYR A 126 11.47 10.24 9.64
CA TYR A 126 12.83 10.82 9.85
C TYR A 126 13.81 9.84 10.49
N ASP A 127 13.62 8.55 10.27
CA ASP A 127 14.43 7.48 10.85
C ASP A 127 15.43 6.85 9.86
N GLU A 128 15.51 7.34 8.63
CA GLU A 128 16.39 6.81 7.57
C GLU A 128 17.88 6.85 7.89
N HIS A 129 18.27 7.60 8.92
CA HIS A 129 19.67 7.70 9.38
C HIS A 129 19.98 6.78 10.57
N LYS A 130 18.99 6.11 11.11
CA LYS A 130 19.17 5.16 12.20
C LYS A 130 19.66 3.83 11.64
N ASN A 131 20.75 3.30 12.21
CA ASN A 131 21.20 1.94 11.91
C ASN A 131 20.28 0.96 12.65
N TYR A 132 19.23 0.51 11.98
CA TYR A 132 18.42 -0.60 12.46
C TYR A 132 19.07 -1.90 11.99
N ASN A 133 19.46 -2.75 12.95
CA ASN A 133 19.78 -4.14 12.69
C ASN A 133 18.55 -5.03 12.92
N ASP A 134 17.35 -4.43 12.78
CA ASP A 134 16.10 -5.14 13.00
C ASP A 134 15.87 -6.10 11.84
N TYR A 135 15.50 -7.31 12.16
CA TYR A 135 15.12 -8.34 11.19
C TYR A 135 13.93 -9.11 11.71
N ILE A 136 13.24 -9.73 10.79
CA ILE A 136 12.20 -10.73 11.12
C ILE A 136 12.59 -12.05 10.46
N ILE A 137 12.31 -13.15 11.15
CA ILE A 137 12.38 -14.50 10.59
C ILE A 137 10.98 -14.93 10.21
N VAL A 138 10.83 -15.39 8.99
CA VAL A 138 9.55 -15.85 8.45
C VAL A 138 9.64 -17.32 8.05
N ASP A 139 8.51 -18.01 7.98
CA ASP A 139 8.41 -19.42 7.67
C ASP A 139 8.63 -19.76 6.19
N LYS A 140 8.63 -18.75 5.30
CA LYS A 140 8.79 -18.93 3.85
C LYS A 140 9.73 -17.88 3.26
N ASP A 141 10.45 -18.24 2.21
CA ASP A 141 11.22 -17.30 1.42
C ASP A 141 10.29 -16.47 0.53
N ILE A 142 10.07 -15.21 0.92
CA ILE A 142 9.16 -14.30 0.24
C ILE A 142 9.51 -14.08 -1.25
N ASN A 143 10.79 -14.19 -1.62
CA ASN A 143 11.24 -14.00 -3.01
C ASN A 143 10.90 -15.18 -3.91
N ASN A 144 10.63 -16.34 -3.32
CA ASN A 144 10.30 -17.58 -4.04
C ASN A 144 8.85 -18.01 -3.83
N CYS A 145 8.05 -17.26 -3.08
CA CYS A 145 6.62 -17.49 -2.91
C CYS A 145 5.82 -17.06 -4.15
N SER A 146 4.77 -17.80 -4.46
CA SER A 146 3.70 -17.26 -5.31
C SER A 146 2.97 -16.09 -4.60
N ILE A 147 2.34 -15.20 -5.37
CA ILE A 147 1.58 -14.09 -4.79
C ILE A 147 0.53 -14.60 -3.78
N GLU A 148 -0.15 -15.71 -4.10
CA GLU A 148 -1.19 -16.27 -3.22
C GLU A 148 -0.64 -16.82 -1.89
N GLU A 149 0.63 -17.18 -1.82
CA GLU A 149 1.27 -17.66 -0.58
C GLU A 149 1.72 -16.51 0.33
N ILE A 150 1.91 -15.30 -0.20
CA ILE A 150 2.42 -14.15 0.57
C ILE A 150 1.50 -13.85 1.77
N LYS A 151 0.18 -13.90 1.60
CA LYS A 151 -0.78 -13.63 2.69
C LYS A 151 -0.72 -14.64 3.84
N ASP A 152 -0.14 -15.82 3.58
CA ASP A 152 -0.05 -16.93 4.53
C ASP A 152 1.31 -17.00 5.25
N ILE A 153 2.23 -16.07 4.96
CA ILE A 153 3.55 -15.98 5.61
C ILE A 153 3.37 -15.69 7.10
N GLN A 154 4.08 -16.45 7.92
CA GLN A 154 4.08 -16.29 9.37
C GLN A 154 5.42 -15.73 9.86
N VAL A 155 5.37 -14.77 10.78
CA VAL A 155 6.56 -14.31 11.51
C VAL A 155 6.85 -15.31 12.61
N LEU A 156 8.05 -15.89 12.60
CA LEU A 156 8.53 -16.86 13.59
C LEU A 156 9.30 -16.15 14.72
N GLU A 157 10.02 -15.07 14.36
CA GLU A 157 10.80 -14.26 15.30
C GLU A 157 10.89 -12.82 14.80
N ALA A 158 10.88 -11.85 15.72
CA ALA A 158 11.00 -10.42 15.46
C ALA A 158 11.76 -9.68 16.55
#